data_6de38a6b6967e401a27ff1bbb55e8b47
#
_entry.id   6de38a6b6967e401a27ff1bbb55e8b47
#
_cell.length_a   1.000
_cell.length_b   1.000
_cell.length_c   1.000
_cell.angle_alpha   90.00
_cell.angle_beta   90.00
_cell.angle_gamma   90.00
#
_symmetry.space_group_name_H-M   'P 1'
#
loop_
_entity.id
_entity.type
_entity.pdbx_description
1 polymer ?
#
loop_
_entity_poly.entity_id
_entity_poly.type
_entity_poly.pdbx_seq_one_letter_code
_entity_poly.pdbx_strand_id
1 'polypeptide(L)'
;MRHLFALLTLLMGSSLHAPAFAQDYPTKPIRLVVPYPPGGPTDVVARLYAGRLSEMWSQPVVVENRSGANGNIASQLVAKAPGDGYTLLLHASSFIINPLLYKTPGYDPVTEFTPISLVFDYKLIVVVHPSFPATTLAELVAAAKAKPGSINFASAGGVGAPTHLSVEMFKQIAGIDLVHVPYAGGAPAVNDLLAGHVPLMFNNPTQSLQHIKAGKLRALATTGSQRAPYAPDLPTVAELGYPGYDVGTWFGLWAPTGVPAPVLQKLEAAIQKISTTEDVRKQLDTHGLVVIGSTAAELAKFQKDETDRWGKVIKAAGIVLE
;
A
#
# COMPACT_ATOMS: atom_id res chain seq x y z
N MET A 1 -70.60 47.43 -20.41
CA MET A 1 -69.65 48.14 -19.50
C MET A 1 -69.14 47.15 -18.47
N ARG A 2 -67.83 47.12 -18.27
CA ARG A 2 -67.05 46.46 -17.24
C ARG A 2 -66.49 45.06 -17.62
N HIS A 3 -65.29 45.17 -18.18
CA HIS A 3 -64.37 44.06 -18.38
C HIS A 3 -63.79 43.63 -17.04
N LEU A 4 -63.75 42.36 -16.72
CA LEU A 4 -63.05 41.77 -15.62
C LEU A 4 -61.95 40.89 -16.21
N PHE A 5 -60.70 41.42 -16.15
CA PHE A 5 -59.48 40.69 -16.50
C PHE A 5 -59.16 39.72 -15.35
N ALA A 6 -59.17 38.42 -15.65
CA ALA A 6 -58.62 37.39 -14.76
C ALA A 6 -57.16 37.11 -15.17
N LEU A 7 -56.23 37.56 -14.35
CA LEU A 7 -54.81 37.29 -14.50
C LEU A 7 -54.50 35.89 -13.95
N LEU A 8 -54.30 34.93 -14.86
CA LEU A 8 -53.90 33.56 -14.53
C LEU A 8 -52.38 33.52 -14.39
N THR A 9 -51.88 33.58 -13.18
CA THR A 9 -50.45 33.44 -12.86
C THR A 9 -50.06 31.98 -12.96
N LEU A 10 -49.36 31.62 -14.04
CA LEU A 10 -48.73 30.31 -14.27
C LEU A 10 -47.48 30.20 -13.41
N LEU A 11 -47.58 29.57 -12.23
CA LEU A 11 -46.42 29.16 -11.47
C LEU A 11 -45.76 27.95 -12.19
N MET A 12 -44.77 28.21 -12.99
CA MET A 12 -43.80 27.18 -13.42
C MET A 12 -42.98 26.75 -12.23
N GLY A 13 -43.37 25.64 -11.60
CA GLY A 13 -42.53 24.93 -10.64
C GLY A 13 -41.35 24.32 -11.36
N SER A 14 -40.18 24.97 -11.28
CA SER A 14 -38.92 24.38 -11.70
C SER A 14 -38.57 23.26 -10.71
N SER A 15 -38.99 22.04 -11.05
CA SER A 15 -38.49 20.85 -10.35
C SER A 15 -36.99 20.72 -10.62
N LEU A 16 -36.17 21.13 -9.64
CA LEU A 16 -34.78 20.81 -9.59
C LEU A 16 -34.64 19.29 -9.53
N HIS A 17 -34.47 18.67 -10.68
CA HIS A 17 -34.06 17.27 -10.75
C HIS A 17 -32.60 17.23 -10.28
N ALA A 18 -32.39 16.90 -9.02
CA ALA A 18 -31.07 16.43 -8.57
C ALA A 18 -30.71 15.19 -9.41
N PRO A 19 -29.52 15.12 -10.00
CA PRO A 19 -29.17 13.98 -10.82
C PRO A 19 -29.20 12.71 -9.98
N ALA A 20 -30.08 11.77 -10.38
CA ALA A 20 -30.32 10.48 -9.74
C ALA A 20 -29.14 9.47 -9.95
N PHE A 21 -27.91 9.96 -10.09
CA PHE A 21 -26.74 9.13 -10.45
C PHE A 21 -26.28 8.15 -9.35
N ALA A 22 -26.80 8.26 -8.12
CA ALA A 22 -26.29 7.44 -7.01
C ALA A 22 -27.11 6.18 -6.73
N GLN A 23 -28.36 6.09 -7.16
CA GLN A 23 -29.20 4.92 -6.85
C GLN A 23 -28.81 3.68 -7.67
N ASP A 24 -28.29 3.84 -8.87
CA ASP A 24 -28.02 2.74 -9.81
C ASP A 24 -26.53 2.37 -9.95
N TYR A 25 -25.61 3.05 -9.25
CA TYR A 25 -24.18 2.68 -9.31
C TYR A 25 -23.92 1.36 -8.56
N PRO A 26 -23.13 0.41 -9.11
CA PRO A 26 -22.62 0.35 -10.48
C PRO A 26 -23.63 -0.27 -11.46
N THR A 27 -23.69 0.26 -12.68
CA THR A 27 -24.53 -0.27 -13.79
C THR A 27 -23.70 -0.93 -14.90
N LYS A 28 -22.37 -0.84 -14.81
CA LYS A 28 -21.41 -1.40 -15.76
C LYS A 28 -20.20 -1.95 -14.99
N PRO A 29 -19.33 -2.77 -15.62
CA PRO A 29 -18.12 -3.29 -14.97
C PRO A 29 -17.22 -2.18 -14.43
N ILE A 30 -16.63 -2.44 -13.24
CA ILE A 30 -15.62 -1.59 -12.61
C ILE A 30 -14.25 -2.17 -12.91
N ARG A 31 -13.28 -1.31 -13.26
CA ARG A 31 -11.86 -1.66 -13.43
C ARG A 31 -11.11 -1.37 -12.13
N LEU A 32 -10.50 -2.39 -11.56
CA LEU A 32 -9.58 -2.25 -10.41
C LEU A 32 -8.16 -2.41 -10.91
N VAL A 33 -7.46 -1.29 -11.09
CA VAL A 33 -6.09 -1.25 -11.58
C VAL A 33 -5.11 -1.55 -10.45
N VAL A 34 -4.17 -2.47 -10.70
CA VAL A 34 -3.12 -2.91 -9.76
C VAL A 34 -1.76 -2.68 -10.41
N PRO A 35 -0.84 -1.94 -9.79
CA PRO A 35 0.44 -1.54 -10.38
C PRO A 35 1.53 -2.60 -10.38
N TYR A 36 1.20 -3.84 -10.01
CA TYR A 36 2.16 -4.93 -9.83
C TYR A 36 1.78 -6.18 -10.63
N PRO A 37 2.75 -7.07 -10.90
CA PRO A 37 2.48 -8.35 -11.54
C PRO A 37 1.47 -9.20 -10.74
N PRO A 38 0.75 -10.10 -11.41
CA PRO A 38 -0.14 -11.06 -10.74
C PRO A 38 0.59 -11.93 -9.71
N GLY A 39 -0.14 -12.36 -8.67
CA GLY A 39 0.35 -13.27 -7.62
C GLY A 39 1.06 -12.60 -6.44
N GLY A 40 1.30 -11.28 -6.48
CA GLY A 40 1.81 -10.53 -5.33
C GLY A 40 0.71 -10.17 -4.32
N PRO A 41 1.08 -9.64 -3.13
CA PRO A 41 0.11 -9.29 -2.08
C PRO A 41 -1.03 -8.40 -2.56
N THR A 42 -0.72 -7.39 -3.37
CA THR A 42 -1.72 -6.47 -3.92
C THR A 42 -2.72 -7.18 -4.85
N ASP A 43 -2.23 -8.08 -5.70
CA ASP A 43 -3.09 -8.85 -6.63
C ASP A 43 -4.02 -9.81 -5.88
N VAL A 44 -3.50 -10.49 -4.85
CA VAL A 44 -4.30 -11.39 -3.99
C VAL A 44 -5.45 -10.64 -3.34
N VAL A 45 -5.17 -9.48 -2.73
CA VAL A 45 -6.19 -8.64 -2.11
C VAL A 45 -7.15 -8.07 -3.16
N ALA A 46 -6.64 -7.56 -4.27
CA ALA A 46 -7.46 -7.01 -5.35
C ALA A 46 -8.49 -8.03 -5.86
N ARG A 47 -8.08 -9.28 -6.11
CA ARG A 47 -8.98 -10.35 -6.58
C ARG A 47 -9.99 -10.75 -5.53
N LEU A 48 -9.59 -10.81 -4.25
CA LEU A 48 -10.51 -11.11 -3.15
C LEU A 48 -11.60 -10.03 -3.04
N TYR A 49 -11.20 -8.75 -3.00
CA TYR A 49 -12.15 -7.65 -2.91
C TYR A 49 -12.99 -7.51 -4.19
N ALA A 50 -12.40 -7.68 -5.38
CA ALA A 50 -13.13 -7.66 -6.63
C ALA A 50 -14.23 -8.74 -6.69
N GLY A 51 -13.94 -9.95 -6.22
CA GLY A 51 -14.93 -11.03 -6.10
C GLY A 51 -16.09 -10.64 -5.18
N ARG A 52 -15.78 -10.16 -3.97
CA ARG A 52 -16.80 -9.74 -2.99
C ARG A 52 -17.65 -8.57 -3.47
N LEU A 53 -17.02 -7.58 -4.11
CA LEU A 53 -17.73 -6.45 -4.71
C LEU A 53 -18.63 -6.90 -5.86
N SER A 54 -18.16 -7.83 -6.71
CA SER A 54 -18.95 -8.38 -7.81
C SER A 54 -20.19 -9.12 -7.30
N GLU A 55 -20.03 -9.92 -6.25
CA GLU A 55 -21.15 -10.61 -5.58
C GLU A 55 -22.16 -9.60 -4.99
N MET A 56 -21.66 -8.57 -4.29
CA MET A 56 -22.47 -7.58 -3.60
C MET A 56 -23.31 -6.72 -4.56
N TRP A 57 -22.76 -6.39 -5.72
CA TRP A 57 -23.37 -5.45 -6.67
C TRP A 57 -23.97 -6.11 -7.92
N SER A 58 -23.79 -7.42 -8.08
CA SER A 58 -24.18 -8.15 -9.31
C SER A 58 -23.61 -7.49 -10.58
N GLN A 59 -22.44 -6.86 -10.44
CA GLN A 59 -21.68 -6.22 -11.52
C GLN A 59 -20.23 -6.66 -11.47
N PRO A 60 -19.59 -6.99 -12.60
CA PRO A 60 -18.20 -7.40 -12.61
C PRO A 60 -17.24 -6.31 -12.09
N VAL A 61 -16.34 -6.69 -11.18
CA VAL A 61 -15.15 -5.90 -10.83
C VAL A 61 -13.93 -6.62 -11.37
N VAL A 62 -13.26 -6.03 -12.36
CA VAL A 62 -12.19 -6.66 -13.12
C VAL A 62 -10.84 -6.12 -12.68
N VAL A 63 -9.98 -7.01 -12.18
CA VAL A 63 -8.59 -6.68 -11.81
C VAL A 63 -7.74 -6.58 -13.06
N GLU A 64 -7.06 -5.45 -13.21
CA GLU A 64 -6.17 -5.15 -14.32
C GLU A 64 -4.75 -4.84 -13.81
N ASN A 65 -3.80 -5.74 -14.04
CA ASN A 65 -2.41 -5.54 -13.65
C ASN A 65 -1.68 -4.67 -14.68
N ARG A 66 -1.16 -3.51 -14.22
CA ARG A 66 -0.40 -2.54 -15.04
C ARG A 66 0.94 -2.22 -14.37
N SER A 67 1.89 -3.13 -14.53
CA SER A 67 3.22 -3.01 -13.93
C SER A 67 4.11 -2.01 -14.66
N GLY A 68 5.09 -1.47 -13.94
CA GLY A 68 6.16 -0.64 -14.51
C GLY A 68 6.42 0.65 -13.74
N ALA A 69 7.67 1.12 -13.78
CA ALA A 69 8.15 2.33 -13.13
C ALA A 69 7.68 2.46 -11.66
N ASN A 70 7.85 1.39 -10.88
CA ASN A 70 7.40 1.30 -9.47
C ASN A 70 5.92 1.68 -9.25
N GLY A 71 5.05 1.43 -10.26
CA GLY A 71 3.61 1.74 -10.21
C GLY A 71 3.21 3.07 -10.86
N ASN A 72 4.15 3.90 -11.29
CA ASN A 72 3.83 5.19 -11.92
C ASN A 72 2.96 5.02 -13.17
N ILE A 73 3.18 3.96 -13.98
CA ILE A 73 2.39 3.70 -15.20
C ILE A 73 0.90 3.51 -14.85
N ALA A 74 0.60 2.73 -13.82
CA ALA A 74 -0.77 2.51 -13.36
C ALA A 74 -1.39 3.79 -12.80
N SER A 75 -0.64 4.54 -12.00
CA SER A 75 -1.10 5.80 -11.41
C SER A 75 -1.44 6.82 -12.49
N GLN A 76 -0.57 7.01 -13.49
CA GLN A 76 -0.81 7.91 -14.64
C GLN A 76 -2.04 7.48 -15.46
N LEU A 77 -2.24 6.17 -15.65
CA LEU A 77 -3.41 5.65 -16.35
C LEU A 77 -4.69 5.99 -15.62
N VAL A 78 -4.72 5.81 -14.30
CA VAL A 78 -5.91 6.07 -13.48
C VAL A 78 -6.15 7.57 -13.31
N ALA A 79 -5.12 8.39 -13.13
CA ALA A 79 -5.24 9.85 -13.07
C ALA A 79 -5.98 10.45 -14.28
N LYS A 80 -5.79 9.86 -15.48
CA LYS A 80 -6.41 10.28 -16.73
C LYS A 80 -7.79 9.65 -16.99
N ALA A 81 -8.24 8.75 -16.13
CA ALA A 81 -9.56 8.12 -16.28
C ALA A 81 -10.68 9.06 -15.86
N PRO A 82 -11.92 8.87 -16.36
CA PRO A 82 -13.08 9.63 -15.90
C PRO A 82 -13.31 9.47 -14.40
N GLY A 83 -13.64 10.57 -13.71
CA GLY A 83 -14.04 10.60 -12.30
C GLY A 83 -15.47 10.14 -12.12
N ASP A 84 -15.82 8.94 -12.59
CA ASP A 84 -17.17 8.37 -12.53
C ASP A 84 -17.30 7.16 -11.57
N GLY A 85 -16.18 6.78 -10.91
CA GLY A 85 -16.12 5.65 -9.99
C GLY A 85 -15.90 4.28 -10.64
N TYR A 86 -15.82 4.18 -11.97
CA TYR A 86 -15.65 2.90 -12.68
C TYR A 86 -14.20 2.52 -12.97
N THR A 87 -13.24 3.38 -12.60
CA THR A 87 -11.82 3.05 -12.61
C THR A 87 -11.24 3.37 -11.24
N LEU A 88 -10.69 2.35 -10.59
CA LEU A 88 -10.14 2.42 -9.25
C LEU A 88 -8.66 2.02 -9.28
N LEU A 89 -7.87 2.51 -8.33
CA LEU A 89 -6.47 2.18 -8.15
C LEU A 89 -6.26 1.56 -6.77
N LEU A 90 -5.82 0.31 -6.70
CA LEU A 90 -5.30 -0.30 -5.47
C LEU A 90 -3.78 -0.28 -5.54
N HIS A 91 -3.14 0.54 -4.71
CA HIS A 91 -1.70 0.77 -4.78
C HIS A 91 -1.05 0.67 -3.39
N ALA A 92 0.24 0.34 -3.38
CA ALA A 92 1.06 0.37 -2.15
C ALA A 92 1.51 1.81 -1.81
N SER A 93 2.17 1.95 -0.66
CA SER A 93 2.78 3.20 -0.18
C SER A 93 3.70 3.89 -1.20
N SER A 94 4.23 3.17 -2.19
CA SER A 94 4.97 3.78 -3.31
C SER A 94 4.15 4.81 -4.10
N PHE A 95 2.81 4.76 -4.03
CA PHE A 95 1.94 5.78 -4.62
C PHE A 95 2.26 7.20 -4.14
N ILE A 96 2.54 7.37 -2.86
CA ILE A 96 2.90 8.67 -2.28
C ILE A 96 4.42 8.90 -2.20
N ILE A 97 5.19 7.82 -2.22
CA ILE A 97 6.65 7.87 -2.12
C ILE A 97 7.29 8.28 -3.46
N ASN A 98 6.76 7.76 -4.57
CA ASN A 98 7.33 8.03 -5.88
C ASN A 98 7.42 9.53 -6.24
N PRO A 99 6.39 10.37 -5.97
CA PRO A 99 6.51 11.82 -6.18
C PRO A 99 7.60 12.52 -5.35
N LEU A 100 8.06 11.88 -4.26
CA LEU A 100 9.18 12.38 -3.47
C LEU A 100 10.54 11.98 -4.03
N LEU A 101 10.59 10.95 -4.88
CA LEU A 101 11.80 10.35 -5.43
C LEU A 101 12.06 10.75 -6.87
N TYR A 102 11.02 10.67 -7.72
CA TYR A 102 11.14 10.92 -9.16
C TYR A 102 10.93 12.40 -9.47
N LYS A 103 11.79 12.97 -10.32
CA LYS A 103 11.62 14.34 -10.81
C LYS A 103 10.30 14.53 -11.59
N THR A 104 9.87 13.49 -12.31
CA THR A 104 8.65 13.50 -13.14
C THR A 104 7.84 12.22 -12.91
N PRO A 105 7.13 12.08 -11.78
CA PRO A 105 6.31 10.89 -11.52
C PRO A 105 5.13 10.76 -12.51
N GLY A 106 4.71 11.90 -13.11
CA GLY A 106 3.64 11.96 -14.10
C GLY A 106 2.22 11.90 -13.51
N TYR A 107 2.10 12.08 -12.22
CA TYR A 107 0.82 12.22 -11.50
C TYR A 107 1.05 12.93 -10.16
N ASP A 108 -0.03 13.50 -9.61
CA ASP A 108 -0.07 14.08 -8.27
C ASP A 108 -1.08 13.28 -7.40
N PRO A 109 -0.62 12.59 -6.34
CA PRO A 109 -1.48 11.76 -5.49
C PRO A 109 -2.49 12.56 -4.65
N VAL A 110 -2.35 13.89 -4.57
CA VAL A 110 -3.20 14.75 -3.75
C VAL A 110 -4.29 15.41 -4.60
N THR A 111 -3.94 15.92 -5.77
CA THR A 111 -4.87 16.72 -6.59
C THR A 111 -5.59 15.90 -7.67
N GLU A 112 -5.02 14.80 -8.13
CA GLU A 112 -5.59 13.99 -9.20
C GLU A 112 -6.36 12.75 -8.70
N PHE A 113 -6.32 12.48 -7.37
CA PHE A 113 -6.96 11.30 -6.79
C PHE A 113 -7.82 11.63 -5.59
N THR A 114 -8.89 10.87 -5.44
CA THR A 114 -9.75 10.88 -4.27
C THR A 114 -9.52 9.59 -3.47
N PRO A 115 -9.12 9.68 -2.20
CA PRO A 115 -8.95 8.51 -1.34
C PRO A 115 -10.30 7.85 -1.05
N ILE A 116 -10.30 6.50 -0.94
CA ILE A 116 -11.49 5.71 -0.58
C ILE A 116 -11.27 4.98 0.74
N SER A 117 -10.19 4.19 0.86
CA SER A 117 -9.91 3.43 2.09
C SER A 117 -8.46 2.96 2.13
N LEU A 118 -7.86 2.96 3.30
CA LEU A 118 -6.69 2.16 3.62
C LEU A 118 -7.18 0.72 3.80
N VAL A 119 -6.82 -0.15 2.85
CA VAL A 119 -7.44 -1.49 2.72
C VAL A 119 -6.74 -2.51 3.62
N PHE A 120 -5.41 -2.57 3.54
CA PHE A 120 -4.60 -3.48 4.33
C PHE A 120 -3.17 -2.98 4.47
N ASP A 121 -2.44 -3.55 5.43
CA ASP A 121 -1.00 -3.38 5.57
C ASP A 121 -0.32 -4.71 5.87
N TYR A 122 1.01 -4.70 5.86
CA TYR A 122 1.83 -5.70 6.50
C TYR A 122 3.12 -5.07 7.03
N LYS A 123 3.60 -5.62 8.13
CA LYS A 123 4.92 -5.28 8.66
C LYS A 123 5.97 -6.19 8.03
N LEU A 124 7.18 -5.67 7.87
CA LEU A 124 8.27 -6.46 7.33
C LEU A 124 8.87 -7.36 8.42
N ILE A 125 9.59 -8.37 8.00
CA ILE A 125 10.41 -9.21 8.87
C ILE A 125 11.87 -8.95 8.53
N VAL A 126 12.67 -8.63 9.53
CA VAL A 126 14.13 -8.58 9.40
C VAL A 126 14.62 -10.01 9.33
N VAL A 127 15.05 -10.43 8.16
CA VAL A 127 15.52 -11.80 7.90
C VAL A 127 16.97 -11.82 7.47
N VAL A 128 17.70 -12.83 7.95
CA VAL A 128 19.07 -13.09 7.55
C VAL A 128 19.22 -14.53 7.05
N HIS A 129 20.21 -14.75 6.18
CA HIS A 129 20.62 -16.11 5.82
C HIS A 129 21.22 -16.82 7.05
N PRO A 130 20.98 -18.13 7.28
CA PRO A 130 21.45 -18.84 8.47
C PRO A 130 22.97 -18.85 8.64
N SER A 131 23.77 -18.71 7.57
CA SER A 131 25.22 -18.58 7.65
C SER A 131 25.72 -17.22 8.15
N PHE A 132 24.84 -16.20 8.17
CA PHE A 132 25.19 -14.91 8.73
C PHE A 132 25.32 -15.04 10.26
N PRO A 133 26.40 -14.53 10.86
CA PRO A 133 26.73 -14.85 12.26
C PRO A 133 25.73 -14.27 13.29
N ALA A 134 25.02 -13.17 12.94
CA ALA A 134 24.06 -12.58 13.85
C ALA A 134 22.81 -13.47 14.03
N THR A 135 22.45 -13.73 15.27
CA THR A 135 21.24 -14.45 15.68
C THR A 135 20.18 -13.52 16.30
N THR A 136 20.58 -12.30 16.61
CA THR A 136 19.74 -11.23 17.17
C THR A 136 19.94 -9.92 16.40
N LEU A 137 18.97 -9.00 16.54
CA LEU A 137 19.06 -7.66 15.96
C LEU A 137 20.25 -6.88 16.57
N ALA A 138 20.52 -7.07 17.86
CA ALA A 138 21.65 -6.43 18.53
C ALA A 138 22.99 -6.88 17.95
N GLU A 139 23.15 -8.17 17.65
CA GLU A 139 24.35 -8.71 17.01
C GLU A 139 24.52 -8.20 15.56
N LEU A 140 23.43 -8.07 14.80
CA LEU A 140 23.45 -7.45 13.48
C LEU A 140 23.97 -6.00 13.56
N VAL A 141 23.44 -5.21 14.51
CA VAL A 141 23.85 -3.83 14.71
C VAL A 141 25.32 -3.76 15.16
N ALA A 142 25.75 -4.63 16.08
CA ALA A 142 27.13 -4.69 16.52
C ALA A 142 28.10 -5.03 15.36
N ALA A 143 27.74 -6.00 14.51
CA ALA A 143 28.52 -6.37 13.33
C ALA A 143 28.62 -5.20 12.33
N ALA A 144 27.51 -4.49 12.08
CA ALA A 144 27.50 -3.33 11.19
C ALA A 144 28.33 -2.16 11.73
N LYS A 145 28.30 -1.91 13.06
CA LYS A 145 29.14 -0.89 13.70
C LYS A 145 30.62 -1.24 13.70
N ALA A 146 30.97 -2.53 13.85
CA ALA A 146 32.35 -3.00 13.83
C ALA A 146 32.98 -2.86 12.44
N LYS A 147 32.20 -2.99 11.37
CA LYS A 147 32.69 -2.87 9.98
C LYS A 147 31.63 -2.13 9.13
N PRO A 148 31.58 -0.80 9.19
CA PRO A 148 30.63 0.00 8.40
C PRO A 148 30.75 -0.31 6.90
N GLY A 149 29.63 -0.41 6.20
CA GLY A 149 29.57 -0.68 4.76
C GLY A 149 29.95 -2.12 4.35
N SER A 150 30.13 -3.05 5.29
CA SER A 150 30.52 -4.43 4.95
C SER A 150 29.36 -5.41 4.80
N ILE A 151 28.15 -5.03 5.22
CA ILE A 151 26.97 -5.89 5.17
C ILE A 151 26.05 -5.40 4.07
N ASN A 152 25.80 -6.28 3.10
CA ASN A 152 24.84 -6.03 2.03
C ASN A 152 23.41 -6.35 2.49
N PHE A 153 22.44 -5.57 2.02
CA PHE A 153 21.03 -5.90 2.18
C PHE A 153 20.28 -5.85 0.85
N ALA A 154 19.39 -6.80 0.65
CA ALA A 154 18.51 -6.84 -0.52
C ALA A 154 17.25 -5.98 -0.32
N SER A 155 16.75 -5.37 -1.39
CA SER A 155 15.40 -4.81 -1.44
C SER A 155 14.62 -5.33 -2.64
N ALA A 156 13.31 -5.49 -2.47
CA ALA A 156 12.37 -5.86 -3.53
C ALA A 156 11.74 -4.58 -4.11
N GLY A 157 11.84 -4.39 -5.43
CA GLY A 157 11.27 -3.23 -6.12
C GLY A 157 12.26 -2.09 -6.39
N GLY A 158 13.55 -2.30 -6.11
CA GLY A 158 14.62 -1.36 -6.45
C GLY A 158 14.81 -0.22 -5.46
N VAL A 159 15.53 0.81 -5.92
CA VAL A 159 15.81 2.02 -5.13
C VAL A 159 14.50 2.76 -4.84
N GLY A 160 14.32 3.20 -3.59
CA GLY A 160 13.12 3.93 -3.17
C GLY A 160 11.91 3.05 -2.88
N ALA A 161 11.98 1.74 -3.10
CA ALA A 161 10.90 0.83 -2.69
C ALA A 161 10.73 0.81 -1.15
N PRO A 162 9.52 0.52 -0.63
CA PRO A 162 9.29 0.47 0.82
C PRO A 162 10.28 -0.43 1.57
N THR A 163 10.68 -1.57 0.99
CA THR A 163 11.70 -2.48 1.55
C THR A 163 13.10 -1.86 1.60
N HIS A 164 13.46 -0.98 0.66
CA HIS A 164 14.69 -0.21 0.71
C HIS A 164 14.62 0.86 1.80
N LEU A 165 13.59 1.70 1.74
CA LEU A 165 13.43 2.84 2.65
C LEU A 165 13.30 2.41 4.12
N SER A 166 12.73 1.23 4.39
CA SER A 166 12.66 0.67 5.73
C SER A 166 14.06 0.42 6.32
N VAL A 167 14.98 -0.10 5.51
CA VAL A 167 16.37 -0.29 5.94
C VAL A 167 17.09 1.05 6.09
N GLU A 168 16.89 1.99 5.18
CA GLU A 168 17.48 3.34 5.28
C GLU A 168 17.02 4.07 6.56
N MET A 169 15.75 3.97 6.91
CA MET A 169 15.25 4.49 8.19
C MET A 169 15.90 3.77 9.38
N PHE A 170 16.09 2.45 9.32
CA PHE A 170 16.77 1.69 10.36
C PHE A 170 18.25 2.09 10.50
N LYS A 171 18.95 2.25 9.37
CA LYS A 171 20.35 2.75 9.36
C LYS A 171 20.48 4.08 10.10
N GLN A 172 19.58 5.02 9.84
CA GLN A 172 19.58 6.34 10.50
C GLN A 172 19.37 6.22 12.02
N ILE A 173 18.36 5.45 12.45
CA ILE A 173 18.01 5.31 13.87
C ILE A 173 19.05 4.50 14.63
N ALA A 174 19.60 3.44 14.05
CA ALA A 174 20.59 2.57 14.68
C ALA A 174 22.04 3.12 14.59
N GLY A 175 22.28 4.14 13.76
CA GLY A 175 23.59 4.70 13.52
C GLY A 175 24.55 3.68 12.90
N ILE A 176 24.11 2.96 11.86
CA ILE A 176 24.86 1.91 11.16
C ILE A 176 24.93 2.19 9.66
N ASP A 177 25.92 1.60 9.00
CA ASP A 177 26.03 1.65 7.55
C ASP A 177 25.92 0.24 6.94
N LEU A 178 25.01 0.12 5.94
CA LEU A 178 24.72 -1.09 5.20
C LEU A 178 24.69 -0.75 3.70
N VAL A 179 25.09 -1.68 2.85
CA VAL A 179 25.16 -1.49 1.39
C VAL A 179 23.91 -2.05 0.72
N HIS A 180 23.23 -1.21 -0.04
CA HIS A 180 22.01 -1.59 -0.74
C HIS A 180 22.29 -2.38 -2.03
N VAL A 181 21.62 -3.52 -2.18
CA VAL A 181 21.60 -4.33 -3.39
C VAL A 181 20.15 -4.37 -3.93
N PRO A 182 19.85 -3.59 -4.99
CA PRO A 182 18.50 -3.49 -5.52
C PRO A 182 18.14 -4.70 -6.40
N TYR A 183 16.92 -5.23 -6.22
CA TYR A 183 16.31 -6.25 -7.06
C TYR A 183 15.02 -5.74 -7.69
N ALA A 184 14.71 -6.14 -8.91
CA ALA A 184 13.49 -5.74 -9.61
C ALA A 184 12.20 -6.22 -8.93
N GLY A 185 12.27 -7.23 -8.06
CA GLY A 185 11.13 -7.76 -7.32
C GLY A 185 11.53 -8.71 -6.20
N GLY A 186 10.53 -9.21 -5.46
CA GLY A 186 10.75 -10.04 -4.29
C GLY A 186 11.35 -11.42 -4.61
N ALA A 187 10.90 -12.08 -5.67
CA ALA A 187 11.37 -13.43 -5.99
C ALA A 187 12.90 -13.51 -6.24
N PRO A 188 13.51 -12.67 -7.10
CA PRO A 188 14.97 -12.70 -7.27
C PRO A 188 15.72 -12.30 -5.98
N ALA A 189 15.22 -11.34 -5.20
CA ALA A 189 15.83 -10.95 -3.93
C ALA A 189 15.84 -12.10 -2.91
N VAL A 190 14.71 -12.81 -2.77
CA VAL A 190 14.59 -13.96 -1.86
C VAL A 190 15.45 -15.12 -2.30
N ASN A 191 15.55 -15.39 -3.61
CA ASN A 191 16.42 -16.45 -4.14
C ASN A 191 17.88 -16.20 -3.79
N ASP A 192 18.36 -14.98 -3.94
CA ASP A 192 19.75 -14.61 -3.59
C ASP A 192 19.99 -14.61 -2.08
N LEU A 193 18.98 -14.21 -1.29
CA LEU A 193 19.03 -14.34 0.17
C LEU A 193 19.12 -15.82 0.60
N LEU A 194 18.32 -16.73 -0.01
CA LEU A 194 18.34 -18.16 0.27
C LEU A 194 19.64 -18.84 -0.19
N ALA A 195 20.26 -18.32 -1.23
CA ALA A 195 21.57 -18.77 -1.71
C ALA A 195 22.75 -18.22 -0.88
N GLY A 196 22.50 -17.26 0.02
CA GLY A 196 23.52 -16.59 0.82
C GLY A 196 24.35 -15.57 0.05
N HIS A 197 23.97 -15.17 -1.17
CA HIS A 197 24.62 -14.11 -1.94
C HIS A 197 24.44 -12.74 -1.29
N VAL A 198 23.28 -12.52 -0.66
CA VAL A 198 23.00 -11.34 0.16
C VAL A 198 22.57 -11.80 1.56
N PRO A 199 23.20 -11.34 2.64
CA PRO A 199 22.98 -11.88 3.98
C PRO A 199 21.70 -11.37 4.67
N LEU A 200 21.16 -10.21 4.28
CA LEU A 200 20.13 -9.47 5.00
C LEU A 200 19.05 -8.97 4.07
N MET A 201 17.81 -9.01 4.52
CA MET A 201 16.66 -8.35 3.87
C MET A 201 15.60 -7.96 4.90
N PHE A 202 14.95 -6.82 4.73
CA PHE A 202 13.68 -6.50 5.38
C PHE A 202 12.58 -6.87 4.39
N ASN A 203 11.96 -8.02 4.62
CA ASN A 203 11.11 -8.65 3.60
C ASN A 203 9.65 -8.80 4.05
N ASN A 204 8.75 -8.90 3.08
CA ASN A 204 7.35 -9.14 3.38
C ASN A 204 7.11 -10.55 3.97
N PRO A 205 6.09 -10.72 4.82
CA PRO A 205 5.80 -11.99 5.46
C PRO A 205 5.41 -13.09 4.47
N THR A 206 4.67 -12.77 3.42
CA THR A 206 4.19 -13.73 2.42
C THR A 206 5.34 -14.52 1.78
N GLN A 207 6.48 -13.86 1.56
CA GLN A 207 7.66 -14.48 0.96
C GLN A 207 8.66 -15.05 1.98
N SER A 208 8.51 -14.70 3.26
CA SER A 208 9.49 -15.08 4.30
C SER A 208 9.03 -16.21 5.18
N LEU A 209 7.75 -16.25 5.56
CA LEU A 209 7.23 -17.13 6.62
C LEU A 209 7.50 -18.62 6.37
N GLN A 210 7.31 -19.08 5.14
CA GLN A 210 7.57 -20.50 4.81
C GLN A 210 9.05 -20.86 4.91
N HIS A 211 9.94 -19.97 4.51
CA HIS A 211 11.39 -20.18 4.61
C HIS A 211 11.89 -20.10 6.04
N ILE A 212 11.29 -19.24 6.87
CA ILE A 212 11.58 -19.16 8.31
C ILE A 212 11.15 -20.46 9.00
N LYS A 213 9.91 -20.94 8.74
CA LYS A 213 9.40 -22.21 9.28
C LYS A 213 10.26 -23.40 8.86
N ALA A 214 10.80 -23.38 7.64
CA ALA A 214 11.69 -24.43 7.11
C ALA A 214 13.16 -24.28 7.58
N GLY A 215 13.49 -23.29 8.42
CA GLY A 215 14.85 -23.02 8.89
C GLY A 215 15.83 -22.53 7.80
N LYS A 216 15.30 -22.16 6.62
CA LYS A 216 16.11 -21.64 5.50
C LYS A 216 16.42 -20.16 5.63
N LEU A 217 15.67 -19.43 6.45
CA LEU A 217 15.94 -18.06 6.86
C LEU A 217 15.81 -17.93 8.37
N ARG A 218 16.56 -17.01 8.96
CA ARG A 218 16.44 -16.64 10.37
C ARG A 218 15.77 -15.28 10.47
N ALA A 219 14.67 -15.21 11.23
CA ALA A 219 14.00 -13.97 11.57
C ALA A 219 14.64 -13.35 12.82
N LEU A 220 14.90 -12.05 12.81
CA LEU A 220 15.47 -11.32 13.93
C LEU A 220 14.47 -10.42 14.64
N ALA A 221 13.55 -9.80 13.89
CA ALA A 221 12.54 -8.88 14.41
C ALA A 221 11.42 -8.65 13.38
N THR A 222 10.27 -8.10 13.82
CA THR A 222 9.29 -7.46 12.95
C THR A 222 9.43 -5.94 13.00
N THR A 223 8.96 -5.26 11.96
CA THR A 223 9.15 -3.80 11.81
C THR A 223 7.98 -2.96 12.31
N GLY A 224 6.97 -3.60 12.92
CA GLY A 224 5.80 -2.91 13.46
C GLY A 224 6.04 -2.31 14.84
N SER A 225 5.15 -1.40 15.26
CA SER A 225 5.08 -0.88 16.63
C SER A 225 4.60 -1.93 17.64
N GLN A 226 3.89 -2.95 17.14
CA GLN A 226 3.42 -4.10 17.90
C GLN A 226 3.84 -5.38 17.19
N ARG A 227 3.89 -6.50 17.95
CA ARG A 227 4.17 -7.81 17.37
C ARG A 227 3.11 -8.19 16.35
N ALA A 228 3.55 -8.73 15.25
CA ALA A 228 2.66 -9.11 14.16
C ALA A 228 1.89 -10.41 14.50
N PRO A 229 0.57 -10.49 14.21
CA PRO A 229 -0.23 -11.70 14.48
C PRO A 229 0.35 -12.97 13.85
N TYR A 230 0.96 -12.87 12.68
CA TYR A 230 1.58 -13.99 11.98
C TYR A 230 2.94 -14.43 12.57
N ALA A 231 3.50 -13.67 13.52
CA ALA A 231 4.76 -13.98 14.22
C ALA A 231 4.74 -13.42 15.66
N PRO A 232 3.83 -13.89 16.53
CA PRO A 232 3.60 -13.30 17.86
C PRO A 232 4.80 -13.45 18.81
N ASP A 233 5.62 -14.45 18.59
CA ASP A 233 6.83 -14.70 19.39
C ASP A 233 8.03 -13.86 18.94
N LEU A 234 7.97 -13.26 17.75
CA LEU A 234 9.07 -12.45 17.22
C LEU A 234 8.96 -11.01 17.75
N PRO A 235 10.01 -10.49 18.42
CA PRO A 235 9.98 -9.12 18.94
C PRO A 235 9.96 -8.10 17.81
N THR A 236 9.51 -6.88 18.11
CA THR A 236 9.60 -5.76 17.19
C THR A 236 10.95 -5.07 17.27
N VAL A 237 11.34 -4.37 16.20
CA VAL A 237 12.54 -3.50 16.21
C VAL A 237 12.40 -2.45 17.32
N ALA A 238 11.19 -1.93 17.57
CA ALA A 238 10.91 -0.97 18.63
C ALA A 238 11.15 -1.55 20.04
N GLU A 239 10.70 -2.79 20.31
CA GLU A 239 10.95 -3.51 21.58
C GLU A 239 12.44 -3.77 21.81
N LEU A 240 13.22 -3.91 20.75
CA LEU A 240 14.66 -4.21 20.80
C LEU A 240 15.55 -2.96 20.92
N GLY A 241 14.97 -1.83 21.35
CA GLY A 241 15.74 -0.61 21.69
C GLY A 241 15.72 0.50 20.65
N TYR A 242 14.82 0.41 19.66
CA TYR A 242 14.64 1.45 18.63
C TYR A 242 13.21 2.02 18.69
N PRO A 243 12.83 2.71 19.76
CA PRO A 243 11.47 3.22 19.94
C PRO A 243 11.09 4.17 18.81
N GLY A 244 9.83 4.09 18.38
CA GLY A 244 9.33 4.89 17.24
C GLY A 244 9.61 4.28 15.86
N TYR A 245 10.34 3.16 15.79
CA TYR A 245 10.45 2.41 14.54
C TYR A 245 9.16 1.62 14.30
N ASP A 246 8.33 2.13 13.39
CA ASP A 246 7.10 1.47 12.92
C ASP A 246 7.03 1.65 11.40
N VAL A 247 7.44 0.62 10.68
CA VAL A 247 7.53 0.64 9.23
C VAL A 247 6.86 -0.59 8.65
N GLY A 248 6.07 -0.38 7.63
CA GLY A 248 5.42 -1.45 6.88
C GLY A 248 5.16 -1.02 5.45
N THR A 249 4.53 -1.88 4.71
CA THR A 249 3.94 -1.53 3.42
C THR A 249 2.43 -1.54 3.60
N TRP A 250 1.79 -0.42 3.34
CA TRP A 250 0.36 -0.25 3.40
C TRP A 250 -0.22 -0.05 2.00
N PHE A 251 -1.51 -0.34 1.84
CA PHE A 251 -2.18 -0.34 0.55
C PHE A 251 -3.50 0.39 0.67
N GLY A 252 -3.64 1.41 -0.14
CA GLY A 252 -4.85 2.20 -0.23
C GLY A 252 -5.59 1.95 -1.53
N LEU A 253 -6.86 2.31 -1.52
CA LEU A 253 -7.75 2.36 -2.66
C LEU A 253 -8.10 3.81 -2.96
N TRP A 254 -7.92 4.20 -4.22
CA TRP A 254 -8.22 5.53 -4.72
C TRP A 254 -9.08 5.47 -5.98
N ALA A 255 -9.77 6.57 -6.25
CA ALA A 255 -10.39 6.85 -7.55
C ALA A 255 -9.76 8.12 -8.16
N PRO A 256 -9.92 8.38 -9.45
CA PRO A 256 -9.64 9.69 -10.04
C PRO A 256 -10.44 10.78 -9.33
N THR A 257 -9.93 12.02 -9.32
CA THR A 257 -10.71 13.16 -8.81
C THR A 257 -12.00 13.36 -9.61
N GLY A 258 -13.04 13.96 -8.98
CA GLY A 258 -14.32 14.25 -9.63
C GLY A 258 -15.39 13.19 -9.45
N VAL A 259 -15.14 12.10 -8.74
CA VAL A 259 -16.17 11.07 -8.44
C VAL A 259 -17.27 11.67 -7.57
N PRO A 260 -18.56 11.49 -7.94
CA PRO A 260 -19.68 11.99 -7.15
C PRO A 260 -19.68 11.45 -5.71
N ALA A 261 -19.97 12.32 -4.75
CA ALA A 261 -19.94 11.96 -3.33
C ALA A 261 -20.77 10.71 -2.97
N PRO A 262 -21.99 10.48 -3.52
CA PRO A 262 -22.74 9.26 -3.24
C PRO A 262 -22.06 7.98 -3.76
N VAL A 263 -21.30 8.07 -4.86
CA VAL A 263 -20.54 6.93 -5.40
C VAL A 263 -19.35 6.61 -4.49
N LEU A 264 -18.64 7.64 -4.01
CA LEU A 264 -17.53 7.47 -3.05
C LEU A 264 -18.01 6.84 -1.75
N GLN A 265 -19.13 7.33 -1.20
CA GLN A 265 -19.72 6.76 0.01
C GLN A 265 -20.11 5.28 -0.18
N LYS A 266 -20.65 4.92 -1.33
CA LYS A 266 -21.00 3.53 -1.64
C LYS A 266 -19.78 2.64 -1.78
N LEU A 267 -18.70 3.13 -2.40
CA LEU A 267 -17.41 2.45 -2.50
C LEU A 267 -16.80 2.25 -1.10
N GLU A 268 -16.68 3.31 -0.31
CA GLU A 268 -16.13 3.28 1.05
C GLU A 268 -16.91 2.27 1.93
N ALA A 269 -18.22 2.37 1.98
CA ALA A 269 -19.07 1.47 2.77
C ALA A 269 -18.91 -0.01 2.36
N ALA A 270 -18.79 -0.27 1.05
CA ALA A 270 -18.59 -1.63 0.55
C ALA A 270 -17.20 -2.18 0.96
N ILE A 271 -16.14 -1.39 0.84
CA ILE A 271 -14.80 -1.79 1.28
C ILE A 271 -14.78 -2.06 2.78
N GLN A 272 -15.35 -1.17 3.60
CA GLN A 272 -15.46 -1.38 5.05
C GLN A 272 -16.21 -2.66 5.40
N LYS A 273 -17.35 -2.91 4.76
CA LYS A 273 -18.13 -4.12 4.98
C LYS A 273 -17.34 -5.39 4.66
N ILE A 274 -16.62 -5.43 3.54
CA ILE A 274 -15.75 -6.56 3.17
C ILE A 274 -14.64 -6.72 4.21
N SER A 275 -14.01 -5.63 4.63
CA SER A 275 -12.91 -5.62 5.59
C SER A 275 -13.29 -6.10 7.00
N THR A 276 -14.58 -6.05 7.36
CA THR A 276 -15.08 -6.58 8.65
C THR A 276 -15.44 -8.07 8.60
N THR A 277 -15.45 -8.68 7.43
CA THR A 277 -15.84 -10.08 7.23
C THR A 277 -14.75 -11.02 7.76
N GLU A 278 -15.11 -11.95 8.64
CA GLU A 278 -14.16 -12.84 9.33
C GLU A 278 -13.38 -13.73 8.38
N ASP A 279 -14.04 -14.29 7.35
CA ASP A 279 -13.39 -15.14 6.34
C ASP A 279 -12.35 -14.37 5.51
N VAL A 280 -12.62 -13.10 5.17
CA VAL A 280 -11.66 -12.21 4.49
C VAL A 280 -10.43 -11.98 5.37
N ARG A 281 -10.63 -11.66 6.65
CA ARG A 281 -9.54 -11.46 7.60
C ARG A 281 -8.70 -12.72 7.78
N LYS A 282 -9.34 -13.87 8.00
CA LYS A 282 -8.64 -15.15 8.14
C LYS A 282 -7.85 -15.52 6.89
N GLN A 283 -8.43 -15.32 5.70
CA GLN A 283 -7.75 -15.62 4.44
C GLN A 283 -6.51 -14.75 4.27
N LEU A 284 -6.58 -13.46 4.55
CA LEU A 284 -5.46 -12.53 4.38
C LEU A 284 -4.40 -12.72 5.48
N ASP A 285 -4.79 -13.06 6.70
CA ASP A 285 -3.86 -13.35 7.80
C ASP A 285 -2.94 -14.53 7.49
N THR A 286 -3.41 -15.55 6.77
CA THR A 286 -2.56 -16.66 6.31
C THR A 286 -1.38 -16.21 5.43
N HIS A 287 -1.52 -15.04 4.81
CA HIS A 287 -0.48 -14.39 4.00
C HIS A 287 0.32 -13.33 4.78
N GLY A 288 0.02 -13.15 6.08
CA GLY A 288 0.62 -12.11 6.92
C GLY A 288 0.15 -10.70 6.57
N LEU A 289 -1.06 -10.56 6.01
CA LEU A 289 -1.68 -9.30 5.63
C LEU A 289 -2.73 -8.90 6.67
N VAL A 290 -2.63 -7.70 7.21
CA VAL A 290 -3.55 -7.17 8.22
C VAL A 290 -4.61 -6.31 7.53
N VAL A 291 -5.87 -6.73 7.62
CA VAL A 291 -7.00 -6.00 7.03
C VAL A 291 -7.34 -4.79 7.89
N ILE A 292 -7.47 -3.62 7.29
CA ILE A 292 -7.78 -2.34 7.94
C ILE A 292 -9.21 -1.90 7.59
N GLY A 293 -9.48 -1.49 6.37
CA GLY A 293 -10.79 -1.02 5.93
C GLY A 293 -11.17 0.34 6.54
N SER A 294 -10.28 1.33 6.41
CA SER A 294 -10.49 2.67 6.97
C SER A 294 -11.55 3.47 6.23
N THR A 295 -11.95 4.60 6.79
CA THR A 295 -12.67 5.65 6.08
C THR A 295 -11.77 6.39 5.08
N ALA A 296 -12.36 7.09 4.13
CA ALA A 296 -11.67 7.97 3.20
C ALA A 296 -10.90 9.09 3.91
N ALA A 297 -11.50 9.66 4.96
CA ALA A 297 -10.87 10.72 5.76
C ALA A 297 -9.63 10.20 6.53
N GLU A 298 -9.69 8.99 7.06
CA GLU A 298 -8.55 8.35 7.73
C GLU A 298 -7.42 8.07 6.73
N LEU A 299 -7.73 7.57 5.52
CA LEU A 299 -6.72 7.38 4.48
C LEU A 299 -6.09 8.72 4.07
N ALA A 300 -6.88 9.77 3.87
CA ALA A 300 -6.36 11.10 3.50
C ALA A 300 -5.40 11.65 4.55
N LYS A 301 -5.77 11.56 5.84
CA LYS A 301 -4.90 11.96 6.95
C LYS A 301 -3.63 11.13 7.00
N PHE A 302 -3.77 9.81 6.92
CA PHE A 302 -2.65 8.87 6.95
C PHE A 302 -1.68 9.10 5.79
N GLN A 303 -2.21 9.32 4.59
CA GLN A 303 -1.41 9.66 3.39
C GLN A 303 -0.55 10.90 3.61
N LYS A 304 -1.13 11.96 4.22
CA LYS A 304 -0.39 13.18 4.52
C LYS A 304 0.73 12.92 5.52
N ASP A 305 0.42 12.25 6.63
CA ASP A 305 1.39 11.96 7.69
C ASP A 305 2.56 11.09 7.16
N GLU A 306 2.25 10.09 6.33
CA GLU A 306 3.24 9.23 5.67
C GLU A 306 4.09 10.00 4.64
N THR A 307 3.49 10.89 3.86
CA THR A 307 4.23 11.73 2.91
C THR A 307 5.27 12.60 3.65
N ASP A 308 4.86 13.23 4.75
CA ASP A 308 5.74 14.06 5.58
C ASP A 308 6.86 13.21 6.22
N ARG A 309 6.54 12.00 6.69
CA ARG A 309 7.50 11.07 7.27
C ARG A 309 8.55 10.60 6.27
N TRP A 310 8.11 10.08 5.14
CA TRP A 310 9.01 9.56 4.10
C TRP A 310 9.83 10.65 3.43
N GLY A 311 9.29 11.85 3.28
CA GLY A 311 10.04 13.00 2.79
C GLY A 311 11.29 13.30 3.65
N LYS A 312 11.18 13.20 4.98
CA LYS A 312 12.32 13.34 5.89
C LYS A 312 13.36 12.23 5.71
N VAL A 313 12.92 10.97 5.63
CA VAL A 313 13.79 9.80 5.46
C VAL A 313 14.54 9.87 4.13
N ILE A 314 13.84 10.13 3.05
CA ILE A 314 14.40 10.23 1.68
C ILE A 314 15.43 11.35 1.60
N LYS A 315 15.12 12.52 2.16
CA LYS A 315 16.03 13.67 2.20
C LYS A 315 17.29 13.35 3.00
N ALA A 316 17.17 12.72 4.16
CA ALA A 316 18.30 12.35 5.01
C ALA A 316 19.18 11.26 4.37
N ALA A 317 18.58 10.33 3.59
CA ALA A 317 19.29 9.30 2.86
C ALA A 317 19.90 9.79 1.53
N GLY A 318 19.58 11.02 1.07
CA GLY A 318 20.09 11.58 -0.18
C GLY A 318 19.59 10.84 -1.43
N ILE A 319 18.42 10.19 -1.35
CA ILE A 319 17.89 9.38 -2.46
C ILE A 319 17.11 10.27 -3.42
N VAL A 320 17.52 10.27 -4.69
CA VAL A 320 16.82 10.94 -5.80
C VAL A 320 16.83 10.00 -7.00
N LEU A 321 15.70 9.88 -7.70
CA LEU A 321 15.56 9.12 -8.94
C LEU A 321 15.27 10.08 -10.10
N GLU A 322 15.81 9.78 -11.28
CA GLU A 322 15.60 10.57 -12.50
C GLU A 322 14.28 10.25 -13.21
#